data_4cd4a6de37264d314b2b9322eadec284
#
_entry.id   4cd4a6de37264d314b2b9322eadec284
#
_cell.length_a   1.000
_cell.length_b   1.000
_cell.length_c   1.000
_cell.angle_alpha   90.00
_cell.angle_beta   90.00
_cell.angle_gamma   90.00
#
_symmetry.space_group_name_H-M   'P 1'
#
loop_
_entity.id
_entity.type
_entity.pdbx_description
1 polymer ?
#
loop_
_entity_poly.entity_id
_entity_poly.type
_entity_poly.pdbx_seq_one_letter_code
_entity_poly.pdbx_strand_id
1 'polypeptide(L)'
;MNRKIIIVILILATLGIAMFLTMFLKGMKEDPAKNLDNNKLPTVKIQKVEYSYIESPIVEKGRLASNLEVNLSSEVAGRIVESGVPLKVGQKFNKGDLLIKIYDKDAKMDLRAQKSRFLNKLAENLPDIKVDYADNFENWMSFFNSIHLDENVPELPRVKTTQEKVFMASRNILGDYYAIKSAEVKLEKRNIYAPFNGSFVEVNTQVGSVAGMGSKLAGIIESNKLELQVPIESEDIKWLQLNDEVEILDSNGELLCMGKLVRKSEFVDQGTQSVSVFVKLYKNSEVELYQGQFLTARFNGKKIAQAMEIPRTAVFSSNKVYVLENEVMKSRRINVLKRNENSLIFNGLKEGELLVVEPPVKATENMKVQVH
;
A
#
# COMPACT_ATOMS: atom_id res chain seq x y z
N MET A 1 6.09 -90.34 -24.71
CA MET A 1 5.26 -89.18 -24.95
C MET A 1 6.16 -87.92 -25.08
N ASN A 2 6.16 -87.25 -26.23
CA ASN A 2 7.13 -86.17 -26.52
C ASN A 2 7.01 -85.03 -25.60
N ARG A 3 8.13 -84.57 -24.96
CA ARG A 3 8.17 -83.37 -24.03
C ARG A 3 7.48 -82.18 -24.60
N LYS A 4 7.47 -81.96 -25.89
CA LYS A 4 6.78 -80.80 -26.54
C LYS A 4 5.25 -80.92 -26.47
N ILE A 5 4.69 -82.14 -26.50
CA ILE A 5 3.24 -82.38 -26.39
C ILE A 5 2.74 -82.06 -24.95
N ILE A 6 3.53 -82.41 -23.93
CA ILE A 6 3.21 -82.16 -22.53
C ILE A 6 3.19 -80.65 -22.27
N ILE A 7 4.12 -79.91 -22.85
CA ILE A 7 4.18 -78.41 -22.68
C ILE A 7 2.97 -77.76 -23.36
N VAL A 8 2.56 -78.21 -24.53
CA VAL A 8 1.37 -77.69 -25.24
C VAL A 8 0.07 -77.94 -24.44
N ILE A 9 -0.05 -79.12 -23.86
CA ILE A 9 -1.21 -79.49 -23.03
C ILE A 9 -1.25 -78.66 -21.76
N LEU A 10 -0.09 -78.38 -21.16
CA LEU A 10 0.02 -77.55 -19.96
C LEU A 10 -0.35 -76.09 -20.24
N ILE A 11 0.03 -75.52 -21.36
CA ILE A 11 -0.33 -74.19 -21.81
C ILE A 11 -1.84 -74.09 -22.10
N LEU A 12 -2.41 -75.06 -22.76
CA LEU A 12 -3.86 -75.08 -23.03
C LEU A 12 -4.67 -75.23 -21.73
N ALA A 13 -4.18 -76.08 -20.78
CA ALA A 13 -4.83 -76.18 -19.46
C ALA A 13 -4.80 -74.87 -18.65
N THR A 14 -3.68 -74.16 -18.63
CA THR A 14 -3.58 -72.86 -17.93
C THR A 14 -4.44 -71.83 -18.61
N LEU A 15 -4.53 -71.75 -19.92
CA LEU A 15 -5.43 -70.85 -20.65
C LEU A 15 -6.90 -71.22 -20.39
N GLY A 16 -7.28 -72.44 -20.30
CA GLY A 16 -8.63 -72.89 -19.95
C GLY A 16 -9.02 -72.52 -18.53
N ILE A 17 -8.10 -72.67 -17.55
CA ILE A 17 -8.31 -72.30 -16.17
C ILE A 17 -8.45 -70.78 -16.07
N ALA A 18 -7.63 -70.02 -16.76
CA ALA A 18 -7.71 -68.49 -16.76
C ALA A 18 -9.03 -68.06 -17.38
N MET A 19 -9.50 -68.71 -18.45
CA MET A 19 -10.77 -68.38 -19.10
C MET A 19 -11.98 -68.70 -18.21
N PHE A 20 -11.91 -69.87 -17.52
CA PHE A 20 -12.92 -70.30 -16.54
C PHE A 20 -12.96 -69.32 -15.33
N LEU A 21 -11.79 -68.92 -14.82
CA LEU A 21 -11.69 -68.00 -13.69
C LEU A 21 -12.26 -66.62 -14.03
N THR A 22 -12.01 -66.12 -15.26
CA THR A 22 -12.57 -64.82 -15.70
C THR A 22 -14.08 -64.92 -15.92
N MET A 23 -14.59 -66.03 -16.38
CA MET A 23 -16.03 -66.22 -16.55
C MET A 23 -16.75 -66.39 -15.22
N PHE A 24 -16.13 -67.07 -14.25
CA PHE A 24 -16.62 -67.24 -12.88
C PHE A 24 -16.61 -65.92 -12.12
N LEU A 25 -15.53 -65.14 -12.22
CA LEU A 25 -15.42 -63.80 -11.62
C LEU A 25 -16.39 -62.75 -12.25
N LYS A 26 -16.71 -62.93 -13.56
CA LYS A 26 -17.78 -62.08 -14.19
C LYS A 26 -19.16 -62.43 -13.65
N GLY A 27 -19.41 -63.73 -13.33
CA GLY A 27 -20.71 -64.11 -12.73
C GLY A 27 -20.87 -63.73 -11.26
N MET A 28 -19.75 -63.43 -10.55
CA MET A 28 -19.78 -62.94 -9.16
C MET A 28 -19.80 -61.40 -9.06
N LYS A 29 -19.68 -60.68 -10.15
CA LYS A 29 -20.00 -59.24 -10.15
C LYS A 29 -21.50 -59.13 -10.02
N GLU A 30 -21.98 -58.91 -8.82
CA GLU A 30 -23.27 -58.28 -8.64
C GLU A 30 -23.24 -56.96 -9.38
N ASP A 31 -24.09 -56.78 -10.38
CA ASP A 31 -24.35 -55.44 -10.93
C ASP A 31 -24.66 -54.54 -9.75
N PRO A 32 -23.95 -53.39 -9.59
CA PRO A 32 -24.33 -52.43 -8.57
C PRO A 32 -25.80 -52.16 -8.81
N ALA A 33 -26.62 -52.62 -7.88
CA ALA A 33 -28.06 -52.40 -7.94
C ALA A 33 -28.30 -50.94 -8.19
N LYS A 34 -28.77 -50.63 -9.39
CA LYS A 34 -29.20 -49.33 -9.82
C LYS A 34 -30.53 -49.08 -9.09
N ASN A 35 -30.42 -48.94 -7.75
CA ASN A 35 -31.48 -48.41 -6.93
C ASN A 35 -31.63 -46.91 -7.29
N LEU A 36 -32.10 -46.70 -8.51
CA LEU A 36 -32.82 -45.50 -8.83
C LEU A 36 -34.15 -45.63 -8.12
N ASP A 37 -34.18 -45.21 -6.89
CA ASP A 37 -35.42 -44.84 -6.19
C ASP A 37 -35.93 -43.56 -6.92
N ASN A 38 -36.44 -43.81 -8.14
CA ASN A 38 -36.82 -42.80 -9.13
C ASN A 38 -38.13 -42.07 -8.74
N ASN A 39 -38.60 -42.21 -7.51
CA ASN A 39 -39.84 -41.61 -7.07
C ASN A 39 -39.71 -40.60 -5.90
N LYS A 40 -38.48 -40.35 -5.39
CA LYS A 40 -38.32 -39.24 -4.45
C LYS A 40 -38.05 -37.96 -5.22
N LEU A 41 -39.05 -37.07 -5.22
CA LEU A 41 -38.90 -35.73 -5.74
C LEU A 41 -37.75 -35.04 -4.96
N PRO A 42 -36.83 -34.33 -5.66
CA PRO A 42 -35.77 -33.58 -5.00
C PRO A 42 -36.38 -32.59 -4.01
N THR A 43 -35.83 -32.55 -2.82
CA THR A 43 -36.26 -31.61 -1.79
C THR A 43 -35.53 -30.29 -1.98
N VAL A 44 -36.24 -29.17 -1.88
CA VAL A 44 -35.72 -27.81 -2.02
C VAL A 44 -36.09 -26.96 -0.81
N LYS A 45 -35.18 -26.04 -0.47
CA LYS A 45 -35.47 -25.02 0.51
C LYS A 45 -35.97 -23.76 -0.19
N ILE A 46 -37.08 -23.25 0.29
CA ILE A 46 -37.71 -22.06 -0.27
C ILE A 46 -37.67 -20.90 0.72
N GLN A 47 -37.69 -19.70 0.19
CA GLN A 47 -37.87 -18.46 0.95
C GLN A 47 -38.87 -17.58 0.21
N LYS A 48 -39.81 -17.00 0.93
CA LYS A 48 -40.78 -16.05 0.37
C LYS A 48 -40.06 -14.75 0.05
N VAL A 49 -40.34 -14.19 -1.12
CA VAL A 49 -39.76 -12.90 -1.52
C VAL A 49 -40.43 -11.80 -0.70
N GLU A 50 -39.62 -11.16 0.12
CA GLU A 50 -39.99 -10.02 0.96
C GLU A 50 -38.86 -8.98 0.85
N TYR A 51 -39.21 -7.80 0.35
CA TYR A 51 -38.24 -6.73 0.18
C TYR A 51 -38.17 -5.85 1.41
N SER A 52 -36.94 -5.51 1.77
CA SER A 52 -36.64 -4.63 2.90
C SER A 52 -35.50 -3.68 2.57
N TYR A 53 -35.12 -2.83 3.53
CA TYR A 53 -33.85 -2.12 3.48
C TYR A 53 -32.75 -3.06 3.97
N ILE A 54 -31.76 -3.28 3.12
CA ILE A 54 -30.60 -4.11 3.46
C ILE A 54 -29.38 -3.23 3.57
N GLU A 55 -28.73 -3.29 4.72
CA GLU A 55 -27.39 -2.74 4.91
C GLU A 55 -26.35 -3.78 4.49
N SER A 56 -25.52 -3.45 3.53
CA SER A 56 -24.45 -4.34 3.11
C SER A 56 -23.10 -3.66 3.37
N PRO A 57 -22.45 -3.96 4.49
CA PRO A 57 -21.13 -3.40 4.78
C PRO A 57 -20.10 -3.90 3.76
N ILE A 58 -19.09 -3.08 3.52
CA ILE A 58 -17.91 -3.48 2.77
C ILE A 58 -16.84 -3.80 3.81
N VAL A 59 -16.34 -5.03 3.80
CA VAL A 59 -15.35 -5.52 4.77
C VAL A 59 -14.12 -5.97 4.01
N GLU A 60 -13.02 -5.21 4.15
CA GLU A 60 -11.79 -5.47 3.41
C GLU A 60 -10.57 -5.35 4.31
N LYS A 61 -9.51 -6.11 3.99
CA LYS A 61 -8.24 -6.03 4.68
C LYS A 61 -7.38 -4.94 4.09
N GLY A 62 -6.87 -4.07 4.96
CA GLY A 62 -5.93 -3.02 4.61
C GLY A 62 -4.59 -3.20 5.29
N ARG A 63 -3.60 -2.48 4.79
CA ARG A 63 -2.25 -2.42 5.37
C ARG A 63 -2.00 -1.04 5.94
N LEU A 64 -1.50 -0.98 7.16
CA LEU A 64 -1.05 0.27 7.77
C LEU A 64 0.22 0.77 7.07
N ALA A 65 0.18 1.98 6.59
CA ALA A 65 1.31 2.66 5.96
C ALA A 65 1.51 4.03 6.59
N SER A 66 2.76 4.47 6.68
CA SER A 66 3.05 5.84 7.07
C SER A 66 2.63 6.79 5.95
N ASN A 67 2.08 7.94 6.32
CA ASN A 67 1.77 9.01 5.38
C ASN A 67 3.04 9.64 4.77
N LEU A 68 4.16 9.58 5.50
CA LEU A 68 5.46 10.08 5.05
C LEU A 68 6.53 9.00 5.19
N GLU A 69 7.05 8.58 4.06
CA GLU A 69 8.24 7.75 3.95
C GLU A 69 9.27 8.48 3.11
N VAL A 70 10.48 8.66 3.66
CA VAL A 70 11.55 9.40 3.00
C VAL A 70 12.81 8.53 2.92
N ASN A 71 13.37 8.44 1.73
CA ASN A 71 14.67 7.85 1.49
C ASN A 71 15.74 8.95 1.62
N LEU A 72 16.55 8.87 2.67
CA LEU A 72 17.69 9.75 2.87
C LEU A 72 18.82 9.33 1.94
N SER A 73 19.33 10.26 1.15
CA SER A 73 20.49 10.06 0.29
C SER A 73 21.55 11.14 0.55
N SER A 74 22.81 10.78 0.31
CA SER A 74 23.91 11.74 0.46
C SER A 74 23.98 12.71 -0.71
N GLU A 75 23.99 14.00 -0.43
CA GLU A 75 24.22 15.03 -1.44
C GLU A 75 25.70 15.40 -1.62
N VAL A 76 26.56 14.90 -0.72
CA VAL A 76 28.00 15.14 -0.75
C VAL A 76 28.77 13.85 -0.43
N ALA A 77 29.96 13.71 -1.00
CA ALA A 77 30.81 12.56 -0.68
C ALA A 77 31.58 12.77 0.63
N GLY A 78 31.77 11.67 1.39
CA GLY A 78 32.58 11.67 2.60
C GLY A 78 32.33 10.48 3.52
N ARG A 79 33.14 10.37 4.56
CA ARG A 79 33.01 9.30 5.55
C ARG A 79 31.91 9.61 6.56
N ILE A 80 31.06 8.64 6.84
CA ILE A 80 30.04 8.73 7.89
C ILE A 80 30.73 8.69 9.25
N VAL A 81 30.38 9.62 10.11
CA VAL A 81 30.85 9.70 11.49
C VAL A 81 29.69 9.59 12.47
N GLU A 82 29.99 9.42 13.74
CA GLU A 82 28.96 9.35 14.77
C GLU A 82 28.08 10.61 14.76
N SER A 83 26.78 10.38 14.90
CA SER A 83 25.73 11.39 15.03
C SER A 83 25.01 11.26 16.38
N GLY A 84 24.06 12.14 16.67
CA GLY A 84 23.31 12.09 17.91
C GLY A 84 22.37 10.89 18.05
N VAL A 85 21.97 10.27 16.92
CA VAL A 85 21.04 9.15 16.86
C VAL A 85 21.77 7.91 16.30
N PRO A 86 21.70 6.74 16.98
CA PRO A 86 22.27 5.51 16.45
C PRO A 86 21.65 5.10 15.12
N LEU A 87 22.47 4.76 14.11
CA LEU A 87 22.03 4.30 12.80
C LEU A 87 21.64 2.82 12.88
N LYS A 88 20.41 2.54 13.35
CA LYS A 88 19.85 1.19 13.50
C LYS A 88 18.39 1.17 13.09
N VAL A 89 17.96 0.11 12.41
CA VAL A 89 16.56 -0.12 12.09
C VAL A 89 15.75 -0.18 13.39
N GLY A 90 14.57 0.46 13.40
CA GLY A 90 13.70 0.59 14.57
C GLY A 90 14.09 1.69 15.56
N GLN A 91 15.27 2.33 15.42
CA GLN A 91 15.65 3.45 16.27
C GLN A 91 14.74 4.65 16.02
N LYS A 92 14.12 5.15 17.09
CA LYS A 92 13.27 6.36 17.07
C LYS A 92 14.11 7.63 17.14
N PHE A 93 13.59 8.69 16.57
CA PHE A 93 14.18 10.03 16.60
C PHE A 93 13.08 11.11 16.60
N ASN A 94 13.44 12.32 17.00
CA ASN A 94 12.59 13.49 16.98
C ASN A 94 12.95 14.41 15.81
N LYS A 95 12.00 15.23 15.38
CA LYS A 95 12.23 16.28 14.39
C LYS A 95 13.38 17.18 14.84
N GLY A 96 14.35 17.41 13.95
CA GLY A 96 15.53 18.22 14.21
C GLY A 96 16.72 17.45 14.76
N ASP A 97 16.58 16.18 15.14
CA ASP A 97 17.70 15.36 15.54
C ASP A 97 18.68 15.16 14.37
N LEU A 98 19.99 15.18 14.66
CA LEU A 98 21.02 14.89 13.67
C LEU A 98 21.08 13.37 13.44
N LEU A 99 20.51 12.91 12.33
CA LEU A 99 20.44 11.50 11.99
C LEU A 99 21.75 10.96 11.43
N ILE A 100 22.35 11.69 10.48
CA ILE A 100 23.57 11.25 9.82
C ILE A 100 24.50 12.43 9.70
N LYS A 101 25.77 12.20 10.03
CA LYS A 101 26.84 13.18 9.91
C LYS A 101 27.93 12.65 8.99
N ILE A 102 28.31 13.46 8.00
CA ILE A 102 29.43 13.21 7.12
C ILE A 102 30.60 14.04 7.62
N TYR A 103 31.80 13.45 7.69
CA TYR A 103 33.02 14.10 8.15
C TYR A 103 33.21 15.46 7.48
N ASP A 104 33.38 16.50 8.29
CA ASP A 104 33.29 17.90 7.86
C ASP A 104 34.56 18.74 8.14
N LYS A 105 35.56 18.19 8.84
CA LYS A 105 36.73 18.99 9.27
C LYS A 105 37.49 19.59 8.10
N ASP A 106 37.74 18.79 7.06
CA ASP A 106 38.48 19.26 5.86
C ASP A 106 37.71 20.37 5.16
N ALA A 107 36.40 20.16 4.96
CA ALA A 107 35.54 21.17 4.33
C ALA A 107 35.45 22.48 5.14
N LYS A 108 35.44 22.38 6.48
CA LYS A 108 35.54 23.56 7.37
C LYS A 108 36.82 24.32 7.21
N MET A 109 37.97 23.60 7.13
CA MET A 109 39.27 24.24 6.94
C MET A 109 39.39 24.91 5.58
N ASP A 110 38.89 24.25 4.51
CA ASP A 110 38.85 24.82 3.15
C ASP A 110 37.97 26.07 3.10
N LEU A 111 36.81 26.04 3.76
CA LEU A 111 35.91 27.19 3.84
C LEU A 111 36.54 28.36 4.60
N ARG A 112 37.21 28.10 5.74
CA ARG A 112 37.98 29.13 6.47
C ARG A 112 39.07 29.76 5.60
N ALA A 113 39.80 28.95 4.84
CA ALA A 113 40.84 29.44 3.92
C ALA A 113 40.22 30.29 2.78
N GLN A 114 39.07 29.91 2.25
CA GLN A 114 38.36 30.72 1.25
C GLN A 114 37.91 32.06 1.85
N LYS A 115 37.31 32.07 3.05
CA LYS A 115 36.90 33.30 3.74
C LYS A 115 38.06 34.22 4.06
N SER A 116 39.20 33.67 4.51
CA SER A 116 40.44 34.44 4.73
C SER A 116 40.93 35.13 3.47
N ARG A 117 40.98 34.41 2.32
CA ARG A 117 41.35 35.00 1.03
C ARG A 117 40.38 36.10 0.59
N PHE A 118 39.09 35.88 0.82
CA PHE A 118 38.05 36.88 0.51
C PHE A 118 38.20 38.15 1.37
N LEU A 119 38.46 37.99 2.68
CA LEU A 119 38.75 39.12 3.56
C LEU A 119 39.97 39.91 3.12
N ASN A 120 41.07 39.26 2.70
CA ASN A 120 42.24 39.93 2.19
C ASN A 120 41.89 40.73 0.92
N LYS A 121 41.14 40.12 0.01
CA LYS A 121 40.70 40.81 -1.23
C LYS A 121 39.80 42.01 -0.93
N LEU A 122 38.87 41.90 0.02
CA LEU A 122 38.06 43.05 0.45
C LEU A 122 38.95 44.16 1.02
N ALA A 123 39.87 43.84 1.93
CA ALA A 123 40.80 44.80 2.54
C ALA A 123 41.65 45.54 1.51
N GLU A 124 42.18 44.85 0.48
CA GLU A 124 42.91 45.42 -0.61
C GLU A 124 42.09 46.43 -1.46
N ASN A 125 40.78 46.25 -1.58
CA ASN A 125 39.91 47.05 -2.41
C ASN A 125 39.11 48.12 -1.63
N LEU A 126 39.06 48.05 -0.29
CA LEU A 126 38.36 49.05 0.54
C LEU A 126 38.87 50.48 0.36
N PRO A 127 40.18 50.78 0.16
CA PRO A 127 40.65 52.11 -0.12
C PRO A 127 40.08 52.68 -1.42
N ASP A 128 40.00 51.88 -2.49
CA ASP A 128 39.44 52.28 -3.79
C ASP A 128 37.93 52.56 -3.63
N ILE A 129 37.19 51.67 -2.87
CA ILE A 129 35.78 51.85 -2.57
C ILE A 129 35.55 53.16 -1.81
N LYS A 130 36.43 53.51 -0.88
CA LYS A 130 36.32 54.76 -0.11
C LYS A 130 36.46 56.03 -1.00
N VAL A 131 37.31 55.96 -1.98
CA VAL A 131 37.55 57.11 -2.92
C VAL A 131 36.47 57.18 -3.99
N ASP A 132 36.17 56.04 -4.66
CA ASP A 132 35.34 56.03 -5.87
C ASP A 132 33.85 55.86 -5.58
N TYR A 133 33.50 55.27 -4.40
CA TYR A 133 32.11 54.90 -3.99
C TYR A 133 31.85 55.30 -2.57
N ALA A 134 32.20 56.52 -2.14
CA ALA A 134 32.10 57.03 -0.77
C ALA A 134 30.70 56.83 -0.17
N ASP A 135 29.63 56.99 -0.96
CA ASP A 135 28.23 56.85 -0.51
C ASP A 135 27.88 55.40 -0.07
N ASN A 136 28.68 54.42 -0.49
CA ASN A 136 28.44 53.01 -0.12
C ASN A 136 29.57 52.40 0.73
N PHE A 137 30.61 53.19 1.03
CA PHE A 137 31.81 52.73 1.76
C PHE A 137 31.45 52.18 3.14
N GLU A 138 30.61 52.89 3.93
CA GLU A 138 30.20 52.43 5.27
C GLU A 138 29.51 51.09 5.24
N ASN A 139 28.69 50.77 4.21
CA ASN A 139 28.07 49.46 4.06
C ASN A 139 29.10 48.38 3.77
N TRP A 140 30.09 48.65 2.93
CA TRP A 140 31.18 47.71 2.63
C TRP A 140 32.10 47.52 3.82
N MET A 141 32.37 48.56 4.63
CA MET A 141 33.17 48.48 5.84
C MET A 141 32.43 47.67 6.92
N SER A 142 31.11 47.90 7.10
CA SER A 142 30.29 47.13 8.00
C SER A 142 30.23 45.65 7.61
N PHE A 143 30.06 45.38 6.31
CA PHE A 143 30.10 44.02 5.77
C PHE A 143 31.46 43.34 6.03
N PHE A 144 32.56 44.00 5.78
CA PHE A 144 33.91 43.47 6.05
C PHE A 144 34.06 43.12 7.53
N ASN A 145 33.66 43.99 8.43
CA ASN A 145 33.76 43.80 9.90
C ASN A 145 32.82 42.67 10.39
N SER A 146 31.72 42.38 9.69
CA SER A 146 30.76 41.34 10.06
C SER A 146 31.14 39.94 9.59
N ILE A 147 32.19 39.80 8.77
CA ILE A 147 32.65 38.49 8.29
C ILE A 147 33.47 37.81 9.40
N HIS A 148 32.94 36.69 9.91
CA HIS A 148 33.64 35.80 10.83
C HIS A 148 33.99 34.48 10.13
N LEU A 149 35.18 33.93 10.39
CA LEU A 149 35.66 32.73 9.71
C LEU A 149 34.84 31.49 10.07
N ASP A 150 34.20 31.49 11.22
CA ASP A 150 33.43 30.35 11.75
C ASP A 150 31.93 30.45 11.56
N GLU A 151 31.42 31.59 11.11
CA GLU A 151 30.01 31.85 10.86
C GLU A 151 29.75 32.02 9.36
N ASN A 152 28.52 31.82 8.93
CA ASN A 152 28.13 32.04 7.54
C ASN A 152 28.35 33.50 7.12
N VAL A 153 28.91 33.70 5.93
CA VAL A 153 29.13 35.07 5.40
C VAL A 153 27.77 35.77 5.23
N PRO A 154 27.60 37.00 5.78
CA PRO A 154 26.37 37.75 5.64
C PRO A 154 26.05 38.09 4.17
N GLU A 155 24.89 38.71 3.93
CA GLU A 155 24.53 39.13 2.58
C GLU A 155 25.38 40.31 2.12
N LEU A 156 25.74 40.34 0.82
CA LEU A 156 26.47 41.42 0.23
C LEU A 156 25.70 42.74 0.34
N PRO A 157 26.43 43.89 0.55
CA PRO A 157 25.83 45.20 0.45
C PRO A 157 25.19 45.43 -0.93
N ARG A 158 24.08 46.13 -0.95
CA ARG A 158 23.46 46.50 -2.23
C ARG A 158 24.35 47.48 -2.99
N VAL A 159 24.69 47.09 -4.22
CA VAL A 159 25.42 47.95 -5.15
C VAL A 159 24.52 49.10 -5.59
N LYS A 160 24.97 50.35 -5.45
CA LYS A 160 24.19 51.53 -5.75
C LYS A 160 24.25 51.99 -7.19
N THR A 161 25.41 51.76 -7.86
CA THR A 161 25.66 52.23 -9.22
C THR A 161 26.13 51.13 -10.11
N THR A 162 25.97 51.33 -11.45
CA THR A 162 26.50 50.38 -12.46
C THR A 162 28.02 50.34 -12.42
N GLN A 163 28.69 51.45 -12.17
CA GLN A 163 30.15 51.55 -12.09
C GLN A 163 30.65 50.72 -10.90
N GLU A 164 30.01 50.82 -9.72
CA GLU A 164 30.32 49.99 -8.54
C GLU A 164 30.17 48.51 -8.87
N LYS A 165 29.08 48.13 -9.58
CA LYS A 165 28.89 46.74 -10.01
C LYS A 165 30.00 46.23 -10.90
N VAL A 166 30.43 47.03 -11.87
CA VAL A 166 31.55 46.70 -12.77
C VAL A 166 32.84 46.57 -11.97
N PHE A 167 33.10 47.45 -11.02
CA PHE A 167 34.27 47.39 -10.13
C PHE A 167 34.27 46.08 -9.33
N MET A 168 33.17 45.76 -8.62
CA MET A 168 33.08 44.54 -7.83
C MET A 168 33.25 43.28 -8.71
N ALA A 169 32.70 43.26 -9.91
CA ALA A 169 32.86 42.16 -10.86
C ALA A 169 34.30 42.03 -11.37
N SER A 170 34.93 43.16 -11.76
CA SER A 170 36.30 43.16 -12.28
C SER A 170 37.35 42.73 -11.25
N ARG A 171 37.10 43.01 -9.96
CA ARG A 171 37.89 42.55 -8.83
C ARG A 171 37.52 41.13 -8.35
N ASN A 172 36.58 40.46 -9.04
CA ASN A 172 36.07 39.12 -8.71
C ASN A 172 35.54 38.98 -7.29
N ILE A 173 35.06 40.10 -6.67
CA ILE A 173 34.48 40.09 -5.31
C ILE A 173 33.19 39.26 -5.30
N LEU A 174 32.32 39.44 -6.31
CA LEU A 174 31.07 38.67 -6.45
C LEU A 174 31.36 37.19 -6.67
N GLY A 175 32.31 36.83 -7.49
CA GLY A 175 32.68 35.42 -7.78
C GLY A 175 33.13 34.70 -6.50
N ASP A 176 34.05 35.33 -5.72
CA ASP A 176 34.56 34.74 -4.49
C ASP A 176 33.47 34.63 -3.42
N TYR A 177 32.59 35.64 -3.31
CA TYR A 177 31.43 35.57 -2.39
C TYR A 177 30.53 34.37 -2.68
N TYR A 178 30.12 34.18 -3.93
CA TYR A 178 29.25 33.08 -4.31
C TYR A 178 29.95 31.72 -4.25
N ALA A 179 31.27 31.67 -4.44
CA ALA A 179 32.06 30.46 -4.21
C ALA A 179 32.00 30.05 -2.69
N ILE A 180 32.16 31.03 -1.79
CA ILE A 180 32.03 30.80 -0.35
C ILE A 180 30.61 30.33 0.01
N LYS A 181 29.56 31.01 -0.50
CA LYS A 181 28.16 30.60 -0.27
C LYS A 181 27.92 29.16 -0.74
N SER A 182 28.45 28.77 -1.91
CA SER A 182 28.36 27.40 -2.40
C SER A 182 29.07 26.40 -1.46
N ALA A 183 30.22 26.79 -0.90
CA ALA A 183 30.95 25.93 0.05
C ALA A 183 30.21 25.82 1.40
N GLU A 184 29.56 26.89 1.88
CA GLU A 184 28.72 26.88 3.07
C GLU A 184 27.53 25.91 2.89
N VAL A 185 26.80 25.97 1.79
CA VAL A 185 25.72 25.04 1.47
C VAL A 185 26.20 23.60 1.40
N LYS A 186 27.39 23.33 0.80
CA LYS A 186 27.99 22.00 0.78
C LYS A 186 28.37 21.50 2.18
N LEU A 187 28.75 22.40 3.07
CA LEU A 187 29.04 22.07 4.46
C LEU A 187 27.77 21.73 5.24
N GLU A 188 26.69 22.48 5.06
CA GLU A 188 25.38 22.20 5.65
C GLU A 188 24.87 20.82 5.24
N LYS A 189 24.99 20.44 3.95
CA LYS A 189 24.61 19.13 3.42
C LYS A 189 25.36 17.94 4.02
N ARG A 190 26.40 18.18 4.81
CA ARG A 190 27.11 17.12 5.57
C ARG A 190 26.37 16.68 6.83
N ASN A 191 25.37 17.46 7.26
CA ASN A 191 24.53 17.15 8.41
C ASN A 191 23.10 16.90 7.93
N ILE A 192 22.63 15.68 8.10
CA ILE A 192 21.27 15.28 7.68
C ILE A 192 20.40 15.20 8.94
N TYR A 193 19.44 16.10 9.02
CA TYR A 193 18.53 16.22 10.16
C TYR A 193 17.17 15.56 9.87
N ALA A 194 16.52 15.13 10.95
CA ALA A 194 15.16 14.55 10.88
C ALA A 194 14.11 15.61 10.49
N PRO A 195 13.36 15.41 9.40
CA PRO A 195 12.32 16.35 8.98
C PRO A 195 11.04 16.24 9.81
N PHE A 196 10.84 15.12 10.51
CA PHE A 196 9.69 14.78 11.35
C PHE A 196 10.09 13.83 12.49
N ASN A 197 9.17 13.56 13.43
CA ASN A 197 9.34 12.52 14.44
C ASN A 197 9.08 11.15 13.82
N GLY A 198 9.99 10.20 14.01
CA GLY A 198 9.86 8.92 13.32
C GLY A 198 10.83 7.85 13.76
N SER A 199 11.02 6.87 12.89
CA SER A 199 11.99 5.81 13.07
C SER A 199 12.65 5.38 11.76
N PHE A 200 13.84 4.77 11.86
CA PHE A 200 14.48 4.15 10.72
C PHE A 200 13.77 2.83 10.35
N VAL A 201 13.41 2.65 9.08
CA VAL A 201 12.89 1.38 8.54
C VAL A 201 13.94 0.62 7.75
N GLU A 202 14.94 1.34 7.25
CA GLU A 202 16.05 0.78 6.50
C GLU A 202 17.32 1.58 6.81
N VAL A 203 18.46 0.91 6.94
CA VAL A 203 19.76 1.54 7.13
C VAL A 203 20.75 0.88 6.19
N ASN A 204 21.26 1.64 5.22
CA ASN A 204 22.16 1.15 4.15
C ASN A 204 23.61 1.58 4.37
N THR A 205 23.90 2.27 5.47
CA THR A 205 25.23 2.79 5.79
C THR A 205 25.60 2.54 7.25
N GLN A 206 26.89 2.64 7.57
CA GLN A 206 27.39 2.47 8.93
C GLN A 206 28.41 3.57 9.24
N VAL A 207 28.61 3.86 10.53
CA VAL A 207 29.69 4.73 10.98
C VAL A 207 31.03 4.15 10.51
N GLY A 208 31.88 4.99 9.92
CA GLY A 208 33.14 4.60 9.32
C GLY A 208 33.10 4.30 7.82
N SER A 209 31.92 4.02 7.23
CA SER A 209 31.76 3.82 5.79
C SER A 209 31.89 5.14 5.02
N VAL A 210 32.18 5.07 3.72
CA VAL A 210 32.24 6.22 2.82
C VAL A 210 30.99 6.24 1.95
N ALA A 211 30.24 7.35 2.02
CA ALA A 211 29.11 7.61 1.14
C ALA A 211 29.58 8.43 -0.07
N GLY A 212 29.14 8.05 -1.26
CA GLY A 212 29.23 8.87 -2.46
C GLY A 212 28.02 9.79 -2.60
N MET A 213 28.10 10.78 -3.49
CA MET A 213 26.94 11.59 -3.86
C MET A 213 25.86 10.71 -4.50
N GLY A 214 24.60 10.83 -4.04
CA GLY A 214 23.47 10.00 -4.48
C GLY A 214 23.36 8.66 -3.76
N SER A 215 24.31 8.26 -2.91
CA SER A 215 24.21 7.00 -2.14
C SER A 215 23.00 7.03 -1.21
N LYS A 216 22.15 5.99 -1.27
CA LYS A 216 21.06 5.77 -0.31
C LYS A 216 21.65 5.46 1.06
N LEU A 217 21.29 6.23 2.07
CA LEU A 217 21.82 6.12 3.44
C LEU A 217 20.87 5.38 4.36
N ALA A 218 19.60 5.78 4.38
CA ALA A 218 18.57 5.19 5.23
C ALA A 218 17.16 5.48 4.67
N GLY A 219 16.20 4.65 5.06
CA GLY A 219 14.77 4.92 4.92
C GLY A 219 14.18 5.29 6.27
N ILE A 220 13.38 6.34 6.32
CA ILE A 220 12.70 6.84 7.53
C ILE A 220 11.21 7.00 7.32
N ILE A 221 10.44 6.78 8.38
CA ILE A 221 8.98 6.95 8.38
C ILE A 221 8.51 7.84 9.51
N GLU A 222 7.40 8.53 9.29
CA GLU A 222 6.68 9.23 10.36
C GLU A 222 5.81 8.24 11.14
N SER A 223 6.24 7.84 12.34
CA SER A 223 5.60 6.79 13.13
C SER A 223 4.24 7.20 13.74
N ASN A 224 3.95 8.49 13.82
CA ASN A 224 2.77 9.02 14.50
C ASN A 224 1.55 9.22 13.59
N LYS A 225 1.75 9.14 12.27
CA LYS A 225 0.69 9.37 11.27
C LYS A 225 0.58 8.17 10.33
N LEU A 226 -0.03 7.11 10.84
CA LEU A 226 -0.35 5.93 10.06
C LEU A 226 -1.75 6.06 9.48
N GLU A 227 -1.90 5.66 8.23
CA GLU A 227 -3.17 5.50 7.53
C GLU A 227 -3.34 4.04 7.15
N LEU A 228 -4.57 3.54 7.20
CA LEU A 228 -4.89 2.21 6.70
C LEU A 228 -5.21 2.33 5.20
N GLN A 229 -4.35 1.78 4.37
CA GLN A 229 -4.59 1.65 2.95
C GLN A 229 -5.37 0.37 2.69
N VAL A 230 -6.59 0.51 2.17
CA VAL A 230 -7.52 -0.58 1.92
C VAL A 230 -7.81 -0.67 0.42
N PRO A 231 -7.52 -1.80 -0.24
CA PRO A 231 -7.91 -2.04 -1.62
C PRO A 231 -9.41 -2.38 -1.65
N ILE A 232 -10.20 -1.60 -2.36
CA ILE A 232 -11.65 -1.79 -2.54
C ILE A 232 -11.91 -2.18 -4.00
N GLU A 233 -12.75 -3.17 -4.23
CA GLU A 233 -13.16 -3.53 -5.58
C GLU A 233 -13.77 -2.32 -6.31
N SER A 234 -13.45 -2.15 -7.59
CA SER A 234 -13.86 -0.97 -8.36
C SER A 234 -15.40 -0.82 -8.44
N GLU A 235 -16.14 -1.92 -8.35
CA GLU A 235 -17.60 -1.92 -8.32
C GLU A 235 -18.17 -1.37 -7.01
N ASP A 236 -17.45 -1.52 -5.91
CA ASP A 236 -17.90 -1.11 -4.58
C ASP A 236 -17.50 0.32 -4.20
N ILE A 237 -16.54 0.92 -4.90
CA ILE A 237 -16.04 2.27 -4.59
C ILE A 237 -17.13 3.35 -4.64
N LYS A 238 -18.18 3.14 -5.46
CA LYS A 238 -19.34 4.03 -5.58
C LYS A 238 -20.18 4.15 -4.30
N TRP A 239 -20.05 3.15 -3.41
CA TRP A 239 -20.81 3.09 -2.16
C TRP A 239 -20.14 3.85 -1.02
N LEU A 240 -18.85 4.16 -1.16
CA LEU A 240 -18.07 4.87 -0.15
C LEU A 240 -18.08 6.37 -0.40
N GLN A 241 -18.16 7.16 0.66
CA GLN A 241 -18.08 8.62 0.60
C GLN A 241 -16.90 9.12 1.45
N LEU A 242 -16.29 10.23 1.04
CA LEU A 242 -15.29 10.89 1.87
C LEU A 242 -15.92 11.32 3.19
N ASN A 243 -15.18 11.13 4.25
CA ASN A 243 -15.57 11.35 5.64
C ASN A 243 -16.48 10.28 6.25
N ASP A 244 -16.76 9.17 5.56
CA ASP A 244 -17.44 8.03 6.18
C ASP A 244 -16.64 7.53 7.39
N GLU A 245 -17.34 7.18 8.46
CA GLU A 245 -16.76 6.48 9.60
C GLU A 245 -16.51 5.02 9.24
N VAL A 246 -15.40 4.49 9.71
CA VAL A 246 -14.92 3.14 9.39
C VAL A 246 -14.54 2.45 10.69
N GLU A 247 -15.12 1.28 10.94
CA GLU A 247 -14.69 0.42 12.03
C GLU A 247 -13.42 -0.32 11.63
N ILE A 248 -12.40 -0.23 12.49
CA ILE A 248 -11.14 -0.94 12.30
C ILE A 248 -11.10 -2.11 13.27
N LEU A 249 -11.02 -3.30 12.71
CA LEU A 249 -11.05 -4.56 13.45
C LEU A 249 -9.65 -5.18 13.44
N ASP A 250 -9.34 -5.89 14.49
CA ASP A 250 -8.12 -6.71 14.60
C ASP A 250 -8.22 -8.02 13.80
N SER A 251 -7.22 -8.89 13.95
CA SER A 251 -7.19 -10.22 13.31
C SER A 251 -8.27 -11.18 13.81
N ASN A 252 -8.84 -10.93 14.99
CA ASN A 252 -9.89 -11.75 15.61
C ASN A 252 -11.29 -11.23 15.25
N GLY A 253 -11.38 -10.07 14.59
CA GLY A 253 -12.64 -9.40 14.27
C GLY A 253 -13.19 -8.51 15.38
N GLU A 254 -12.39 -8.23 16.43
CA GLU A 254 -12.75 -7.33 17.50
C GLU A 254 -12.48 -5.87 17.11
N LEU A 255 -13.34 -4.95 17.56
CA LEU A 255 -13.20 -3.53 17.29
C LEU A 255 -11.97 -2.99 18.00
N LEU A 256 -10.98 -2.56 17.20
CA LEU A 256 -9.74 -1.99 17.68
C LEU A 256 -9.84 -0.47 17.88
N CYS A 257 -10.34 0.22 16.87
CA CYS A 257 -10.58 1.67 16.91
C CYS A 257 -11.53 2.09 15.77
N MET A 258 -11.96 3.35 15.81
CA MET A 258 -12.65 3.98 14.69
C MET A 258 -11.65 4.69 13.80
N GLY A 259 -12.03 4.83 12.54
CA GLY A 259 -11.30 5.61 11.56
C GLY A 259 -12.23 6.42 10.67
N LYS A 260 -11.64 7.20 9.77
CA LYS A 260 -12.36 8.06 8.83
C LYS A 260 -11.77 7.93 7.44
N LEU A 261 -12.60 7.71 6.43
CA LEU A 261 -12.19 7.70 5.04
C LEU A 261 -11.77 9.11 4.60
N VAL A 262 -10.48 9.31 4.38
CA VAL A 262 -9.92 10.65 4.08
C VAL A 262 -9.59 10.85 2.60
N ARG A 263 -9.32 9.77 1.87
CA ARG A 263 -8.89 9.85 0.47
C ARG A 263 -9.22 8.57 -0.29
N LYS A 264 -9.52 8.70 -1.57
CA LYS A 264 -9.66 7.60 -2.54
C LYS A 264 -8.67 7.84 -3.68
N SER A 265 -8.04 6.77 -4.19
CA SER A 265 -7.24 6.88 -5.40
C SER A 265 -8.14 7.19 -6.62
N GLU A 266 -7.60 7.94 -7.55
CA GLU A 266 -8.27 8.25 -8.83
C GLU A 266 -7.94 7.23 -9.94
N PHE A 267 -7.23 6.16 -9.58
CA PHE A 267 -6.84 5.10 -10.51
C PHE A 267 -7.14 3.71 -9.92
N VAL A 268 -7.31 2.77 -10.82
CA VAL A 268 -7.47 1.34 -10.50
C VAL A 268 -6.10 0.67 -10.60
N ASP A 269 -5.71 -0.07 -9.58
CA ASP A 269 -4.53 -0.93 -9.64
C ASP A 269 -4.74 -2.05 -10.66
N GLN A 270 -3.85 -2.17 -11.64
CA GLN A 270 -4.02 -3.11 -12.76
C GLN A 270 -3.87 -4.58 -12.33
N GLY A 271 -3.10 -4.85 -11.30
CA GLY A 271 -2.86 -6.20 -10.80
C GLY A 271 -4.02 -6.74 -9.98
N THR A 272 -4.62 -5.91 -9.14
CA THR A 272 -5.68 -6.29 -8.21
C THR A 272 -7.08 -5.87 -8.64
N GLN A 273 -7.20 -5.04 -9.69
CA GLN A 273 -8.46 -4.43 -10.15
C GLN A 273 -9.21 -3.68 -9.05
N SER A 274 -8.47 -3.13 -8.08
CA SER A 274 -9.00 -2.41 -6.92
C SER A 274 -8.63 -0.93 -6.95
N VAL A 275 -9.40 -0.13 -6.23
CA VAL A 275 -9.13 1.28 -5.93
C VAL A 275 -8.67 1.38 -4.48
N SER A 276 -7.49 1.92 -4.24
CA SER A 276 -7.01 2.13 -2.88
C SER A 276 -7.78 3.26 -2.20
N VAL A 277 -8.32 3.01 -1.03
CA VAL A 277 -8.86 4.03 -0.14
C VAL A 277 -7.98 4.14 1.10
N PHE A 278 -7.94 5.34 1.68
CA PHE A 278 -7.09 5.66 2.82
C PHE A 278 -7.95 6.08 4.00
N VAL A 279 -7.78 5.34 5.09
CA VAL A 279 -8.53 5.57 6.34
C VAL A 279 -7.57 6.11 7.39
N LYS A 280 -7.85 7.31 7.88
CA LYS A 280 -7.16 7.90 9.02
C LYS A 280 -7.73 7.29 10.30
N LEU A 281 -6.87 6.71 11.13
CA LEU A 281 -7.30 6.10 12.38
C LEU A 281 -7.42 7.16 13.49
N TYR A 282 -8.47 7.03 14.30
CA TYR A 282 -8.59 7.76 15.57
C TYR A 282 -7.86 6.95 16.64
N LYS A 283 -6.60 7.32 16.86
CA LYS A 283 -5.71 6.60 17.76
C LYS A 283 -6.23 6.69 19.20
N ASN A 284 -6.57 5.55 19.79
CA ASN A 284 -6.71 5.42 21.23
C ASN A 284 -5.31 5.23 21.83
N SER A 285 -4.99 5.89 22.93
CA SER A 285 -3.66 5.88 23.55
C SER A 285 -3.15 4.49 23.96
N GLU A 286 -4.04 3.51 24.03
CA GLU A 286 -3.75 2.15 24.48
C GLU A 286 -3.36 1.20 23.33
N VAL A 287 -3.53 1.60 22.07
CA VAL A 287 -3.28 0.71 20.93
C VAL A 287 -1.97 1.08 20.24
N GLU A 288 -1.00 0.19 20.29
CA GLU A 288 0.22 0.28 19.50
C GLU A 288 0.00 -0.23 18.08
N LEU A 289 0.21 0.63 17.10
CA LEU A 289 0.06 0.34 15.69
C LEU A 289 1.40 0.45 14.98
N TYR A 290 1.69 -0.53 14.14
CA TYR A 290 2.97 -0.63 13.42
C TYR A 290 2.77 -0.53 11.91
N GLN A 291 3.68 0.17 11.23
CA GLN A 291 3.72 0.15 9.77
C GLN A 291 3.83 -1.28 9.25
N GLY A 292 3.05 -1.59 8.23
CA GLY A 292 3.02 -2.93 7.62
C GLY A 292 2.01 -3.88 8.23
N GLN A 293 1.42 -3.55 9.38
CA GLN A 293 0.38 -4.35 10.02
C GLN A 293 -0.88 -4.41 9.15
N PHE A 294 -1.50 -5.60 9.08
CA PHE A 294 -2.78 -5.78 8.42
C PHE A 294 -3.91 -5.67 9.43
N LEU A 295 -4.91 -4.89 9.07
CA LEU A 295 -6.15 -4.71 9.85
C LEU A 295 -7.34 -4.84 8.91
N THR A 296 -8.51 -5.16 9.46
CA THR A 296 -9.75 -5.23 8.69
C THR A 296 -10.52 -3.92 8.85
N ALA A 297 -10.89 -3.31 7.74
CA ALA A 297 -11.75 -2.14 7.70
C ALA A 297 -13.19 -2.58 7.36
N ARG A 298 -14.14 -2.20 8.19
CA ARG A 298 -15.57 -2.35 7.93
C ARG A 298 -16.16 -0.98 7.67
N PHE A 299 -16.53 -0.75 6.41
CA PHE A 299 -17.23 0.45 5.98
C PHE A 299 -18.73 0.24 6.14
N ASN A 300 -19.43 1.26 6.61
CA ASN A 300 -20.87 1.26 6.64
C ASN A 300 -21.40 1.16 5.22
N GLY A 301 -22.10 0.07 4.93
CA GLY A 301 -22.70 -0.15 3.62
C GLY A 301 -23.84 0.81 3.36
N LYS A 302 -24.13 1.06 2.08
CA LYS A 302 -25.30 1.82 1.71
C LYS A 302 -26.57 0.98 1.99
N LYS A 303 -27.60 1.63 2.54
CA LYS A 303 -28.93 1.03 2.65
C LYS A 303 -29.51 0.88 1.25
N ILE A 304 -29.69 -0.35 0.82
CA ILE A 304 -30.31 -0.69 -0.47
C ILE A 304 -31.79 -0.92 -0.21
N ALA A 305 -32.61 -0.02 -0.74
CA ALA A 305 -34.07 -0.11 -0.59
C ALA A 305 -34.67 -1.17 -1.52
N GLN A 306 -35.78 -1.74 -1.14
CA GLN A 306 -36.54 -2.71 -1.94
C GLN A 306 -35.65 -3.85 -2.46
N ALA A 307 -34.92 -4.48 -1.55
CA ALA A 307 -33.97 -5.53 -1.85
C ALA A 307 -34.18 -6.75 -0.96
N MET A 308 -33.75 -7.91 -1.43
CA MET A 308 -33.68 -9.16 -0.69
C MET A 308 -32.29 -9.75 -0.85
N GLU A 309 -31.76 -10.32 0.23
CA GLU A 309 -30.47 -11.01 0.23
C GLU A 309 -30.68 -12.53 0.16
N ILE A 310 -29.93 -13.20 -0.69
CA ILE A 310 -29.96 -14.66 -0.87
C ILE A 310 -28.54 -15.23 -0.97
N PRO A 311 -28.33 -16.52 -0.64
CA PRO A 311 -27.07 -17.19 -0.91
C PRO A 311 -26.72 -17.18 -2.40
N ARG A 312 -25.44 -17.01 -2.74
CA ARG A 312 -24.98 -17.07 -4.14
C ARG A 312 -25.32 -18.39 -4.84
N THR A 313 -25.43 -19.47 -4.08
CA THR A 313 -25.82 -20.82 -4.55
C THR A 313 -27.23 -20.88 -5.14
N ALA A 314 -28.11 -19.94 -4.75
CA ALA A 314 -29.46 -19.84 -5.30
C ALA A 314 -29.48 -19.30 -6.75
N VAL A 315 -28.39 -18.68 -7.20
CA VAL A 315 -28.32 -18.01 -8.50
C VAL A 315 -27.55 -18.86 -9.50
N PHE A 316 -28.10 -19.02 -10.68
CA PHE A 316 -27.46 -19.67 -11.81
C PHE A 316 -27.41 -18.74 -13.04
N SER A 317 -26.53 -19.03 -13.99
CA SER A 317 -26.39 -18.24 -15.23
C SER A 317 -26.33 -16.73 -14.98
N SER A 318 -25.52 -16.30 -14.00
CA SER A 318 -25.24 -14.91 -13.61
C SER A 318 -26.37 -14.11 -12.94
N ASN A 319 -27.62 -14.25 -13.35
CA ASN A 319 -28.74 -13.44 -12.85
C ASN A 319 -30.12 -14.14 -12.93
N LYS A 320 -30.13 -15.48 -12.90
CA LYS A 320 -31.37 -16.26 -12.88
C LYS A 320 -31.47 -17.02 -11.54
N VAL A 321 -32.70 -17.16 -11.09
CA VAL A 321 -33.07 -17.95 -9.91
C VAL A 321 -34.26 -18.84 -10.26
N TYR A 322 -34.50 -19.87 -9.45
CA TYR A 322 -35.72 -20.65 -9.55
C TYR A 322 -36.79 -20.14 -8.58
N VAL A 323 -37.99 -20.00 -9.03
CA VAL A 323 -39.17 -19.79 -8.19
C VAL A 323 -40.05 -21.03 -8.27
N LEU A 324 -40.78 -21.32 -7.20
CA LEU A 324 -41.70 -22.45 -7.15
C LEU A 324 -43.11 -22.02 -7.48
N GLU A 325 -43.67 -22.59 -8.56
CA GLU A 325 -45.07 -22.40 -8.98
C GLU A 325 -45.71 -23.78 -9.10
N ASN A 326 -46.72 -24.06 -8.28
CA ASN A 326 -47.47 -25.37 -8.33
C ASN A 326 -46.52 -26.59 -8.24
N GLU A 327 -45.57 -26.59 -7.27
CA GLU A 327 -44.57 -27.65 -7.06
C GLU A 327 -43.55 -27.82 -8.23
N VAL A 328 -43.54 -26.88 -9.17
CA VAL A 328 -42.62 -26.90 -10.32
C VAL A 328 -41.68 -25.71 -10.27
N MET A 329 -40.41 -25.93 -10.49
CA MET A 329 -39.40 -24.88 -10.57
C MET A 329 -39.51 -24.13 -11.91
N LYS A 330 -39.65 -22.81 -11.86
CA LYS A 330 -39.66 -21.92 -13.01
C LYS A 330 -38.46 -20.97 -12.93
N SER A 331 -37.75 -20.77 -14.03
CA SER A 331 -36.66 -19.80 -14.06
C SER A 331 -37.18 -18.36 -14.13
N ARG A 332 -36.59 -17.47 -13.33
CA ARG A 332 -36.88 -16.02 -13.34
C ARG A 332 -35.59 -15.25 -13.38
N ARG A 333 -35.59 -14.13 -14.10
CA ARG A 333 -34.47 -13.19 -14.10
C ARG A 333 -34.59 -12.22 -12.92
N ILE A 334 -33.48 -11.94 -12.26
CA ILE A 334 -33.40 -10.98 -11.18
C ILE A 334 -32.48 -9.82 -11.55
N ASN A 335 -32.68 -8.66 -10.92
CA ASN A 335 -31.77 -7.53 -11.03
C ASN A 335 -30.78 -7.61 -9.84
N VAL A 336 -29.54 -7.92 -10.12
CA VAL A 336 -28.50 -7.98 -9.11
C VAL A 336 -28.07 -6.56 -8.75
N LEU A 337 -28.25 -6.16 -7.50
CA LEU A 337 -27.90 -4.84 -6.95
C LEU A 337 -26.50 -4.83 -6.38
N LYS A 338 -26.12 -5.90 -5.64
CA LYS A 338 -24.77 -6.08 -5.06
C LYS A 338 -24.44 -7.56 -4.96
N ARG A 339 -23.16 -7.88 -5.12
CA ARG A 339 -22.59 -9.22 -4.88
C ARG A 339 -21.67 -9.15 -3.67
N ASN A 340 -21.98 -9.92 -2.64
CA ASN A 340 -21.10 -10.15 -1.48
C ASN A 340 -20.35 -11.47 -1.67
N GLU A 341 -19.40 -11.78 -0.81
CA GLU A 341 -18.60 -13.01 -0.89
C GLU A 341 -19.48 -14.28 -0.93
N ASN A 342 -20.45 -14.41 -0.02
CA ASN A 342 -21.29 -15.61 0.14
C ASN A 342 -22.77 -15.37 -0.22
N SER A 343 -23.16 -14.13 -0.46
CA SER A 343 -24.55 -13.72 -0.70
C SER A 343 -24.68 -12.79 -1.89
N LEU A 344 -25.91 -12.51 -2.28
CA LEU A 344 -26.24 -11.60 -3.35
C LEU A 344 -27.51 -10.82 -2.99
N ILE A 345 -27.47 -9.52 -3.20
CA ILE A 345 -28.60 -8.62 -2.98
C ILE A 345 -29.25 -8.32 -4.33
N PHE A 346 -30.55 -8.53 -4.40
CA PHE A 346 -31.29 -8.41 -5.65
C PHE A 346 -32.67 -7.80 -5.47
N ASN A 347 -33.31 -7.46 -6.57
CA ASN A 347 -34.75 -7.22 -6.70
C ASN A 347 -35.25 -7.73 -8.06
N GLY A 348 -36.53 -7.47 -8.38
CA GLY A 348 -37.11 -7.78 -9.70
C GLY A 348 -38.02 -9.01 -9.74
N LEU A 349 -38.19 -9.71 -8.61
CA LEU A 349 -39.28 -10.69 -8.42
C LEU A 349 -40.51 -9.99 -7.84
N LYS A 350 -41.69 -10.66 -7.91
CA LYS A 350 -42.88 -10.16 -7.23
C LYS A 350 -42.84 -10.52 -5.76
N GLU A 351 -43.28 -9.61 -4.90
CA GLU A 351 -43.44 -9.91 -3.47
C GLU A 351 -44.39 -11.09 -3.27
N GLY A 352 -44.03 -12.01 -2.41
CA GLY A 352 -44.79 -13.21 -2.14
C GLY A 352 -44.43 -14.41 -3.02
N GLU A 353 -43.65 -14.28 -4.09
CA GLU A 353 -43.14 -15.43 -4.85
C GLU A 353 -42.26 -16.32 -3.94
N LEU A 354 -42.29 -17.63 -4.18
CA LEU A 354 -41.54 -18.62 -3.45
C LEU A 354 -40.19 -18.87 -4.17
N LEU A 355 -39.13 -18.27 -3.67
CA LEU A 355 -37.77 -18.41 -4.22
C LEU A 355 -37.10 -19.69 -3.70
N VAL A 356 -36.49 -20.47 -4.58
CA VAL A 356 -35.68 -21.62 -4.23
C VAL A 356 -34.28 -21.14 -3.86
N VAL A 357 -33.90 -21.20 -2.57
CA VAL A 357 -32.60 -20.76 -2.06
C VAL A 357 -31.53 -21.85 -2.09
N GLU A 358 -31.94 -23.11 -2.09
CA GLU A 358 -31.06 -24.26 -2.23
C GLU A 358 -31.57 -25.18 -3.35
N PRO A 359 -31.21 -24.89 -4.63
CA PRO A 359 -31.61 -25.74 -5.75
C PRO A 359 -30.83 -27.07 -5.75
N PRO A 360 -31.41 -28.16 -6.22
CA PRO A 360 -30.70 -29.43 -6.33
C PRO A 360 -29.57 -29.33 -7.36
N VAL A 361 -28.53 -30.18 -7.20
CA VAL A 361 -27.28 -30.16 -8.01
C VAL A 361 -27.54 -30.23 -9.53
N LYS A 362 -28.62 -30.89 -9.94
CA LYS A 362 -29.04 -31.01 -11.37
C LYS A 362 -30.39 -30.30 -11.61
N ALA A 363 -30.55 -29.09 -11.03
CA ALA A 363 -31.75 -28.32 -11.23
C ALA A 363 -31.99 -27.99 -12.69
N THR A 364 -33.22 -28.26 -13.16
CA THR A 364 -33.65 -27.90 -14.53
C THR A 364 -34.98 -27.18 -14.47
N GLU A 365 -35.27 -26.39 -15.49
CA GLU A 365 -36.53 -25.71 -15.61
C GLU A 365 -37.67 -26.76 -15.77
N ASN A 366 -38.81 -26.49 -15.14
CA ASN A 366 -39.97 -27.38 -15.08
C ASN A 366 -39.77 -28.68 -14.25
N MET A 367 -38.73 -28.78 -13.45
CA MET A 367 -38.53 -29.89 -12.54
C MET A 367 -39.56 -29.84 -11.39
N LYS A 368 -40.21 -30.98 -11.10
CA LYS A 368 -41.06 -31.13 -9.93
C LYS A 368 -40.18 -31.34 -8.68
N VAL A 369 -40.51 -30.66 -7.63
CA VAL A 369 -39.75 -30.70 -6.37
C VAL A 369 -40.68 -30.73 -5.16
N GLN A 370 -40.17 -31.19 -4.04
CA GLN A 370 -40.88 -31.18 -2.76
C GLN A 370 -40.24 -30.12 -1.86
N VAL A 371 -41.04 -29.35 -1.18
CA VAL A 371 -40.56 -28.35 -0.19
C VAL A 371 -40.15 -29.06 1.10
N HIS A 372 -39.03 -28.62 1.64
CA HIS A 372 -38.53 -29.12 2.91
C HIS A 372 -39.19 -28.35 4.06
#